data_d20282e2cdc5b054e66dfcc303ce8302
#
_entry.id   d20282e2cdc5b054e66dfcc303ce8302
#
_cell.length_a   1.000
_cell.length_b   1.000
_cell.length_c   1.000
_cell.angle_alpha   90.00
_cell.angle_beta   90.00
_cell.angle_gamma   90.00
#
_symmetry.space_group_name_H-M   'P 1'
#
loop_
_entity.id
_entity.type
_entity.pdbx_description
1 polymer ?
#
loop_
_entity_poly.entity_id
_entity_poly.type
_entity_poly.pdbx_seq_one_letter_code
_entity_poly.pdbx_strand_id
1 'polypeptide(L)'
;MISCMSWLVPAAGPVRDRLAGVIAGLAAEHGAPVFAPHVTMAGVAEAEPDAAARVLERVVAGVPPFEVALTGFGHEPEFFRSLYLRAEPSARLTALHEAGQRAWDLHGPPYRPHLSLLYARDLPEERKPAIADGLGLVPPVKIRVDAAEVWADFRDEVTRWRRVARVVLTG
;
A
#
# COMPACT_ATOMS: atom_id res chain seq x y z
N MET A 1 -23.02 3.14 1.38
CA MET A 1 -21.70 2.87 1.99
C MET A 1 -20.83 2.12 1.00
N ILE A 2 -19.54 2.38 1.02
CA ILE A 2 -18.54 1.74 0.15
C ILE A 2 -17.47 1.06 1.02
N SER A 3 -16.93 -0.05 0.52
CA SER A 3 -15.73 -0.64 1.14
C SER A 3 -14.52 0.21 0.79
N CYS A 4 -13.78 0.69 1.77
CA CYS A 4 -12.64 1.57 1.56
C CYS A 4 -11.43 1.13 2.39
N MET A 5 -10.23 1.51 1.90
CA MET A 5 -8.96 1.25 2.56
C MET A 5 -8.10 2.52 2.51
N SER A 6 -7.31 2.76 3.53
CA SER A 6 -6.42 3.91 3.56
C SER A 6 -4.97 3.52 3.29
N TRP A 7 -4.32 4.31 2.44
CA TRP A 7 -2.98 4.10 1.94
C TRP A 7 -2.06 5.27 2.25
N LEU A 8 -0.81 4.96 2.52
CA LEU A 8 0.31 5.89 2.48
C LEU A 8 0.99 5.76 1.12
N VAL A 9 1.18 6.86 0.43
CA VAL A 9 1.65 6.83 -0.96
C VAL A 9 3.00 7.51 -1.13
N PRO A 10 3.87 6.94 -1.97
CA PRO A 10 5.15 7.56 -2.30
C PRO A 10 4.97 8.89 -3.03
N ALA A 11 5.82 9.84 -2.72
CA ALA A 11 5.92 11.10 -3.46
C ALA A 11 6.22 10.85 -4.94
N ALA A 12 5.69 11.72 -5.80
CA ALA A 12 6.02 11.71 -7.23
C ALA A 12 7.54 11.84 -7.43
N GLY A 13 8.07 11.08 -8.37
CA GLY A 13 9.49 11.08 -8.68
C GLY A 13 10.01 9.71 -9.14
N PRO A 14 11.33 9.60 -9.37
CA PRO A 14 11.94 8.42 -9.99
C PRO A 14 11.71 7.11 -9.23
N VAL A 15 11.71 7.13 -7.89
CA VAL A 15 11.49 5.93 -7.07
C VAL A 15 10.06 5.41 -7.24
N ARG A 16 9.07 6.30 -7.15
CA ARG A 16 7.67 5.93 -7.40
C ARG A 16 7.47 5.40 -8.81
N ASP A 17 8.03 6.07 -9.81
CA ASP A 17 7.90 5.68 -11.21
C ASP A 17 8.51 4.30 -11.45
N ARG A 18 9.65 4.01 -10.82
CA ARG A 18 10.29 2.70 -10.88
C ARG A 18 9.43 1.60 -10.26
N LEU A 19 8.87 1.85 -9.08
CA LEU A 19 7.97 0.90 -8.41
C LEU A 19 6.70 0.66 -9.25
N ALA A 20 6.10 1.71 -9.79
CA ALA A 20 4.94 1.61 -10.68
C ALA A 20 5.28 0.81 -11.96
N GLY A 21 6.46 1.01 -12.53
CA GLY A 21 6.95 0.26 -13.68
C GLY A 21 7.13 -1.22 -13.39
N VAL A 22 7.65 -1.57 -12.21
CA VAL A 22 7.78 -2.96 -11.75
C VAL A 22 6.40 -3.61 -11.59
N ILE A 23 5.45 -2.92 -10.96
CA ILE A 23 4.08 -3.42 -10.79
C ILE A 23 3.43 -3.66 -12.16
N ALA A 24 3.53 -2.70 -13.08
CA ALA A 24 2.98 -2.83 -14.43
C ALA A 24 3.63 -3.97 -15.23
N GLY A 25 4.95 -4.13 -15.14
CA GLY A 25 5.68 -5.20 -15.79
C GLY A 25 5.28 -6.59 -15.30
N LEU A 26 5.21 -6.76 -13.98
CA LEU A 26 4.75 -8.01 -13.36
C LEU A 26 3.28 -8.32 -13.70
N ALA A 27 2.43 -7.30 -13.69
CA ALA A 27 1.02 -7.45 -14.07
C ALA A 27 0.88 -7.94 -15.51
N ALA A 28 1.65 -7.37 -16.45
CA ALA A 28 1.65 -7.79 -17.85
C ALA A 28 2.16 -9.22 -18.04
N GLU A 29 3.25 -9.59 -17.34
CA GLU A 29 3.86 -10.92 -17.43
C GLU A 29 2.97 -12.03 -16.85
N HIS A 30 2.25 -11.74 -15.77
CA HIS A 30 1.48 -12.73 -15.03
C HIS A 30 -0.04 -12.61 -15.22
N GLY A 31 -0.51 -11.76 -16.12
CA GLY A 31 -1.95 -11.55 -16.33
C GLY A 31 -2.66 -11.02 -15.08
N ALA A 32 -1.97 -10.19 -14.31
CA ALA A 32 -2.43 -9.66 -13.04
C ALA A 32 -2.92 -8.21 -13.15
N PRO A 33 -3.68 -7.70 -12.18
CA PRO A 33 -4.12 -6.30 -12.22
C PRO A 33 -2.98 -5.34 -11.90
N VAL A 34 -3.04 -4.15 -12.49
CA VAL A 34 -2.15 -3.02 -12.16
C VAL A 34 -2.79 -2.21 -11.03
N PHE A 35 -1.97 -1.76 -10.09
CA PHE A 35 -2.37 -0.89 -8.98
C PHE A 35 -1.27 0.12 -8.67
N ALA A 36 -1.63 1.21 -7.97
CA ALA A 36 -0.67 2.25 -7.60
C ALA A 36 0.23 1.79 -6.43
N PRO A 37 1.53 2.14 -6.42
CA PRO A 37 2.42 1.86 -5.29
C PRO A 37 1.91 2.47 -3.99
N HIS A 38 1.80 1.68 -2.93
CA HIS A 38 1.33 2.14 -1.62
C HIS A 38 1.77 1.23 -0.48
N VAL A 39 1.75 1.77 0.72
CA VAL A 39 1.77 1.02 1.97
C VAL A 39 0.41 1.18 2.64
N THR A 40 -0.26 0.09 2.96
CA THR A 40 -1.55 0.16 3.65
C THR A 40 -1.38 0.79 5.03
N MET A 41 -2.17 1.82 5.32
CA MET A 41 -2.22 2.45 6.63
C MET A 41 -3.22 1.77 7.55
N ALA A 42 -4.45 1.58 7.09
CA ALA A 42 -5.50 0.86 7.81
C ALA A 42 -6.31 -0.03 6.87
N GLY A 43 -6.89 -1.09 7.41
CA GLY A 43 -7.61 -2.11 6.67
C GLY A 43 -8.94 -1.63 6.06
N VAL A 44 -9.72 -2.59 5.59
CA VAL A 44 -11.00 -2.29 4.92
C VAL A 44 -12.06 -1.89 5.94
N ALA A 45 -12.68 -0.75 5.71
CA ALA A 45 -13.83 -0.24 6.46
C ALA A 45 -15.02 0.04 5.53
N GLU A 46 -16.22 0.09 6.09
CA GLU A 46 -17.41 0.53 5.36
C GLU A 46 -17.73 1.98 5.74
N ALA A 47 -17.81 2.86 4.76
CA ALA A 47 -18.06 4.29 5.02
C ALA A 47 -18.71 4.98 3.81
N GLU A 48 -19.33 6.12 4.05
CA GLU A 48 -19.65 7.05 2.98
C GLU A 48 -18.38 7.79 2.51
N PRO A 49 -18.22 8.11 1.22
CA PRO A 49 -17.00 8.72 0.69
C PRO A 49 -16.56 9.98 1.44
N ASP A 50 -17.49 10.89 1.71
CA ASP A 50 -17.18 12.13 2.43
C ASP A 50 -16.81 11.89 3.90
N ALA A 51 -17.40 10.88 4.53
CA ALA A 51 -17.04 10.48 5.90
C ALA A 51 -15.62 9.89 5.90
N ALA A 52 -15.30 9.06 4.92
CA ALA A 52 -13.98 8.48 4.75
C ALA A 52 -12.90 9.56 4.56
N ALA A 53 -13.16 10.57 3.72
CA ALA A 53 -12.26 11.70 3.53
C ALA A 53 -12.00 12.45 4.85
N ARG A 54 -13.05 12.78 5.60
CA ARG A 54 -12.92 13.48 6.90
C ARG A 54 -12.17 12.66 7.95
N VAL A 55 -12.34 11.34 7.96
CA VAL A 55 -11.57 10.46 8.84
C VAL A 55 -10.09 10.52 8.48
N LEU A 56 -9.76 10.40 7.20
CA LEU A 56 -8.37 10.48 6.73
C LEU A 56 -7.72 11.81 7.14
N GLU A 57 -8.39 12.94 6.89
CA GLU A 57 -7.91 14.28 7.28
C GLU A 57 -7.55 14.36 8.77
N ARG A 58 -8.41 13.83 9.64
CA ARG A 58 -8.15 13.81 11.09
C ARG A 58 -6.98 12.92 11.48
N VAL A 59 -6.87 11.75 10.85
CA VAL A 59 -5.81 10.77 11.17
C VAL A 59 -4.43 11.31 10.82
N VAL A 60 -4.31 12.04 9.71
CA VAL A 60 -3.01 12.54 9.23
C VAL A 60 -2.76 14.01 9.57
N ALA A 61 -3.64 14.65 10.32
CA ALA A 61 -3.48 16.05 10.71
C ALA A 61 -2.15 16.29 11.45
N GLY A 62 -1.37 17.26 10.99
CA GLY A 62 -0.09 17.61 11.59
C GLY A 62 1.03 16.58 11.36
N VAL A 63 0.83 15.59 10.52
CA VAL A 63 1.85 14.60 10.17
C VAL A 63 2.71 15.13 9.04
N PRO A 64 4.03 15.33 9.22
CA PRO A 64 4.92 15.74 8.15
C PRO A 64 5.20 14.58 7.19
N PRO A 65 5.64 14.86 5.95
CA PRO A 65 6.22 13.84 5.09
C PRO A 65 7.37 13.10 5.79
N PHE A 66 7.49 11.79 5.52
CA PHE A 66 8.50 10.95 6.15
C PHE A 66 9.02 9.87 5.21
N GLU A 67 10.17 9.31 5.54
CA GLU A 67 10.74 8.20 4.79
C GLU A 67 10.29 6.85 5.34
N VAL A 68 10.12 5.89 4.44
CA VAL A 68 9.93 4.47 4.74
C VAL A 68 10.98 3.69 3.97
N ALA A 69 11.72 2.85 4.67
CA ALA A 69 12.68 1.93 4.05
C ALA A 69 11.99 0.61 3.69
N LEU A 70 12.10 0.22 2.43
CA LEU A 70 11.65 -1.07 1.93
C LEU A 70 12.86 -2.02 1.94
N THR A 71 12.93 -2.93 2.91
CA THR A 71 14.17 -3.60 3.31
C THR A 71 14.45 -4.94 2.65
N GLY A 72 13.47 -5.54 2.00
CA GLY A 72 13.66 -6.82 1.33
C GLY A 72 12.37 -7.38 0.77
N PHE A 73 12.50 -8.37 -0.08
CA PHE A 73 11.36 -9.06 -0.68
C PHE A 73 10.69 -10.02 0.30
N GLY A 74 9.38 -10.15 0.17
CA GLY A 74 8.57 -11.17 0.80
C GLY A 74 7.54 -11.70 -0.17
N HIS A 75 7.03 -12.89 0.08
CA HIS A 75 5.96 -13.49 -0.72
C HIS A 75 5.10 -14.41 0.16
N GLU A 76 3.85 -14.54 -0.21
CA GLU A 76 2.87 -15.40 0.46
C GLU A 76 1.91 -15.98 -0.59
N PRO A 77 1.21 -17.08 -0.29
CA PRO A 77 0.22 -17.64 -1.20
C PRO A 77 -1.06 -16.81 -1.31
N GLU A 78 -1.14 -15.67 -0.61
CA GLU A 78 -2.29 -14.78 -0.61
C GLU A 78 -2.26 -13.83 -1.81
N PHE A 79 -3.43 -13.57 -2.41
CA PHE A 79 -3.57 -12.73 -3.59
C PHE A 79 -2.94 -11.34 -3.42
N PHE A 80 -3.27 -10.62 -2.36
CA PHE A 80 -2.77 -9.26 -2.13
C PHE A 80 -1.34 -9.18 -1.61
N ARG A 81 -0.72 -10.32 -1.31
CA ARG A 81 0.63 -10.44 -0.77
C ARG A 81 1.46 -11.46 -1.53
N SER A 82 1.15 -11.63 -2.80
CA SER A 82 1.82 -12.61 -3.65
C SER A 82 3.32 -12.34 -3.77
N LEU A 83 3.70 -11.09 -4.03
CA LEU A 83 5.08 -10.61 -3.99
C LEU A 83 5.09 -9.16 -3.51
N TYR A 84 5.93 -8.82 -2.57
CA TYR A 84 5.98 -7.49 -1.95
C TYR A 84 7.38 -7.14 -1.43
N LEU A 85 7.59 -5.86 -1.14
CA LEU A 85 8.71 -5.35 -0.36
C LEU A 85 8.25 -5.13 1.08
N ARG A 86 9.01 -5.66 2.04
CA ARG A 86 8.77 -5.39 3.48
C ARG A 86 9.13 -3.95 3.78
N ALA A 87 8.24 -3.23 4.44
CA ALA A 87 8.56 -1.92 4.99
C ALA A 87 9.13 -2.08 6.40
N GLU A 88 10.19 -1.34 6.68
CA GLU A 88 10.76 -1.31 8.03
C GLU A 88 9.76 -0.64 8.99
N PRO A 89 9.35 -1.33 10.07
CA PRO A 89 8.50 -0.71 11.08
C PRO A 89 9.20 0.50 11.72
N SER A 90 8.49 1.62 11.78
CA SER A 90 8.93 2.82 12.48
C SER A 90 7.86 3.29 13.44
N ALA A 91 8.24 4.09 14.43
CA ALA A 91 7.28 4.67 15.37
C ALA A 91 6.19 5.48 14.64
N ARG A 92 6.56 6.21 13.59
CA ARG A 92 5.63 6.98 12.76
C ARG A 92 4.63 6.10 12.03
N LEU A 93 5.14 5.08 11.35
CA LEU A 93 4.34 4.16 10.57
C LEU A 93 3.35 3.38 11.46
N THR A 94 3.83 2.90 12.60
CA THR A 94 3.02 2.21 13.60
C THR A 94 1.94 3.13 14.19
N ALA A 95 2.30 4.36 14.56
CA ALA A 95 1.35 5.32 15.12
C ALA A 95 0.24 5.68 14.12
N LEU A 96 0.57 5.85 12.84
CA LEU A 96 -0.43 6.10 11.78
C LEU A 96 -1.35 4.90 11.57
N HIS A 97 -0.81 3.69 11.57
CA HIS A 97 -1.62 2.47 11.50
C HIS A 97 -2.59 2.39 12.67
N GLU A 98 -2.11 2.54 13.89
CA GLU A 98 -2.96 2.49 15.10
C GLU A 98 -4.02 3.59 15.13
N ALA A 99 -3.67 4.81 14.71
CA ALA A 99 -4.62 5.91 14.60
C ALA A 99 -5.70 5.61 13.55
N GLY A 100 -5.31 5.06 12.41
CA GLY A 100 -6.24 4.60 11.38
C GLY A 100 -7.17 3.50 11.88
N GLN A 101 -6.62 2.46 12.51
CA GLN A 101 -7.42 1.37 13.07
C GLN A 101 -8.48 1.90 14.06
N ARG A 102 -8.07 2.76 14.98
CA ARG A 102 -9.02 3.38 15.94
C ARG A 102 -10.08 4.25 15.25
N ALA A 103 -9.67 5.06 14.29
CA ALA A 103 -10.59 5.99 13.61
C ALA A 103 -11.65 5.29 12.75
N TRP A 104 -11.32 4.10 12.24
CA TRP A 104 -12.22 3.26 11.46
C TRP A 104 -12.88 2.14 12.25
N ASP A 105 -12.65 2.07 13.59
CA ASP A 105 -13.12 0.99 14.48
C ASP A 105 -12.75 -0.40 13.95
N LEU A 106 -11.49 -0.55 13.55
CA LEU A 106 -10.97 -1.78 12.98
C LEU A 106 -10.14 -2.56 14.00
N HIS A 107 -10.32 -3.87 13.98
CA HIS A 107 -9.54 -4.82 14.75
C HIS A 107 -8.92 -5.82 13.77
N GLY A 108 -7.61 -5.86 13.72
CA GLY A 108 -6.88 -6.70 12.77
C GLY A 108 -5.69 -7.43 13.39
N PRO A 109 -5.04 -8.29 12.62
CA PRO A 109 -3.79 -8.93 13.05
C PRO A 109 -2.69 -7.90 13.28
N PRO A 110 -1.57 -8.30 13.89
CA PRO A 110 -0.41 -7.42 14.05
C PRO A 110 0.00 -6.77 12.73
N TYR A 111 0.35 -5.49 12.80
CA TYR A 111 0.74 -4.72 11.62
C TYR A 111 2.04 -5.25 11.00
N ARG A 112 1.99 -5.62 9.76
CA ARG A 112 3.14 -6.04 8.95
C ARG A 112 3.22 -5.15 7.71
N PRO A 113 3.81 -3.94 7.82
CA PRO A 113 3.84 -2.99 6.73
C PRO A 113 4.62 -3.53 5.53
N HIS A 114 4.08 -3.31 4.34
CA HIS A 114 4.67 -3.75 3.09
C HIS A 114 4.16 -2.92 1.92
N LEU A 115 4.90 -2.94 0.82
CA LEU A 115 4.49 -2.41 -0.47
C LEU A 115 4.37 -3.58 -1.44
N SER A 116 3.15 -3.89 -1.87
CA SER A 116 2.90 -4.98 -2.81
C SER A 116 3.43 -4.64 -4.20
N LEU A 117 3.98 -5.64 -4.87
CA LEU A 117 4.46 -5.55 -6.25
C LEU A 117 3.61 -6.38 -7.22
N LEU A 118 2.95 -7.41 -6.73
CA LEU A 118 2.15 -8.32 -7.55
C LEU A 118 0.95 -8.84 -6.74
N TYR A 119 -0.23 -8.75 -7.34
CA TYR A 119 -1.43 -9.44 -6.88
C TYR A 119 -1.70 -10.60 -7.81
N ALA A 120 -1.40 -11.81 -7.40
CA ALA A 120 -1.56 -12.99 -8.23
C ALA A 120 -2.17 -14.16 -7.45
N ARG A 121 -3.05 -14.89 -8.12
CA ARG A 121 -3.48 -16.24 -7.72
C ARG A 121 -2.61 -17.24 -8.46
N ASP A 122 -2.52 -18.43 -7.93
CA ASP A 122 -1.93 -19.60 -8.63
C ASP A 122 -0.47 -19.46 -9.11
N LEU A 123 0.26 -18.45 -8.61
CA LEU A 123 1.69 -18.34 -8.83
C LEU A 123 2.43 -19.19 -7.79
N PRO A 124 3.17 -20.24 -8.23
CA PRO A 124 3.89 -21.11 -7.31
C PRO A 124 4.89 -20.37 -6.43
N GLU A 125 4.90 -20.66 -5.13
CA GLU A 125 5.76 -19.99 -4.15
C GLU A 125 7.25 -20.13 -4.48
N GLU A 126 7.66 -21.28 -5.00
CA GLU A 126 9.06 -21.55 -5.40
C GLU A 126 9.57 -20.69 -6.57
N ARG A 127 8.66 -20.11 -7.36
CA ARG A 127 9.03 -19.22 -8.46
C ARG A 127 9.27 -17.78 -8.04
N LYS A 128 8.69 -17.34 -6.93
CA LYS A 128 8.67 -15.94 -6.50
C LYS A 128 10.06 -15.37 -6.16
N PRO A 129 10.98 -16.11 -5.51
CA PRO A 129 12.33 -15.59 -5.29
C PRO A 129 13.09 -15.26 -6.58
N ALA A 130 13.01 -16.12 -7.59
CA ALA A 130 13.67 -15.86 -8.87
C ALA A 130 13.04 -14.67 -9.61
N ILE A 131 11.72 -14.49 -9.51
CA ILE A 131 11.03 -13.31 -10.04
C ILE A 131 11.55 -12.04 -9.34
N ALA A 132 11.62 -12.05 -8.00
CA ALA A 132 12.15 -10.93 -7.24
C ALA A 132 13.58 -10.56 -7.63
N ASP A 133 14.46 -11.54 -7.77
CA ASP A 133 15.86 -11.35 -8.19
C ASP A 133 15.96 -10.71 -9.60
N GLY A 134 15.03 -11.01 -10.47
CA GLY A 134 14.98 -10.48 -11.84
C GLY A 134 14.47 -9.05 -11.97
N LEU A 135 13.93 -8.44 -10.90
CA LEU A 135 13.31 -7.10 -10.99
C LEU A 135 14.31 -5.94 -11.08
N GLY A 136 15.58 -6.19 -10.80
CA GLY A 136 16.59 -5.13 -10.75
C GLY A 136 16.38 -4.13 -9.62
N LEU A 137 15.52 -4.44 -8.64
CA LEU A 137 15.40 -3.69 -7.40
C LEU A 137 16.43 -4.20 -6.39
N VAL A 138 17.19 -3.30 -5.81
CA VAL A 138 18.19 -3.63 -4.80
C VAL A 138 17.77 -3.00 -3.47
N PRO A 139 17.15 -3.76 -2.56
CA PRO A 139 16.81 -3.24 -1.23
C PRO A 139 18.06 -2.89 -0.42
N PRO A 140 18.00 -1.88 0.47
CA PRO A 140 16.80 -1.11 0.80
C PRO A 140 16.43 -0.07 -0.25
N VAL A 141 15.14 0.02 -0.58
CA VAL A 141 14.57 1.08 -1.39
C VAL A 141 13.88 2.07 -0.46
N LYS A 142 14.28 3.32 -0.48
CA LYS A 142 13.65 4.36 0.34
C LYS A 142 12.58 5.08 -0.45
N ILE A 143 11.37 5.15 0.12
CA ILE A 143 10.28 5.98 -0.38
C ILE A 143 10.05 7.15 0.56
N ARG A 144 9.73 8.32 -0.02
CA ARG A 144 9.22 9.44 0.74
C ARG A 144 7.69 9.39 0.67
N VAL A 145 7.06 9.25 1.81
CA VAL A 145 5.60 9.34 1.93
C VAL A 145 5.23 10.80 2.13
N ASP A 146 4.48 11.39 1.20
CA ASP A 146 4.05 12.79 1.23
C ASP A 146 2.54 12.97 1.20
N ALA A 147 1.79 11.89 1.08
CA ALA A 147 0.34 11.92 1.10
C ALA A 147 -0.25 10.61 1.62
N ALA A 148 -1.47 10.70 2.10
CA ALA A 148 -2.33 9.57 2.38
C ALA A 148 -3.57 9.61 1.49
N GLU A 149 -4.11 8.45 1.14
CA GLU A 149 -5.26 8.31 0.26
C GLU A 149 -6.28 7.34 0.83
N VAL A 150 -7.56 7.58 0.53
CA VAL A 150 -8.62 6.57 0.68
C VAL A 150 -9.03 6.09 -0.70
N TRP A 151 -9.06 4.79 -0.83
CA TRP A 151 -9.52 4.10 -2.03
C TRP A 151 -10.77 3.29 -1.72
N ALA A 152 -11.72 3.32 -2.65
CA ALA A 152 -13.02 2.69 -2.54
C ALA A 152 -13.13 1.43 -3.40
N ASP A 153 -14.23 0.71 -3.19
CA ASP A 153 -14.65 -0.47 -3.93
C ASP A 153 -13.68 -1.65 -3.75
N PHE A 154 -13.13 -1.78 -2.53
CA PHE A 154 -12.10 -2.77 -2.17
C PHE A 154 -12.59 -4.22 -2.21
N ARG A 155 -13.91 -4.44 -2.16
CA ARG A 155 -14.50 -5.78 -2.30
C ARG A 155 -14.70 -6.19 -3.76
N ASP A 156 -14.55 -5.22 -4.67
CA ASP A 156 -14.63 -5.45 -6.10
C ASP A 156 -13.26 -5.83 -6.69
N GLU A 157 -13.25 -6.07 -8.00
CA GLU A 157 -11.99 -6.28 -8.73
C GLU A 157 -11.08 -5.06 -8.62
N VAL A 158 -9.75 -5.28 -8.58
CA VAL A 158 -8.73 -4.23 -8.47
C VAL A 158 -8.90 -3.13 -9.52
N THR A 159 -9.33 -3.50 -10.72
CA THR A 159 -9.58 -2.57 -11.83
C THR A 159 -10.73 -1.59 -11.58
N ARG A 160 -11.58 -1.87 -10.59
CA ARG A 160 -12.68 -1.00 -10.17
C ARG A 160 -12.33 -0.07 -9.02
N TRP A 161 -11.19 -0.30 -8.38
CA TRP A 161 -10.76 0.54 -7.28
C TRP A 161 -10.59 2.00 -7.73
N ARG A 162 -11.12 2.91 -6.94
CA ARG A 162 -11.05 4.35 -7.24
C ARG A 162 -10.65 5.15 -6.02
N ARG A 163 -9.83 6.15 -6.23
CA ARG A 163 -9.46 7.08 -5.17
C ARG A 163 -10.62 8.02 -4.87
N VAL A 164 -11.01 8.11 -3.60
CA VAL A 164 -12.07 9.03 -3.11
C VAL A 164 -11.53 10.21 -2.34
N ALA A 165 -10.34 10.09 -1.76
CA ALA A 165 -9.70 11.18 -1.04
C ALA A 165 -8.17 11.11 -1.16
N ARG A 166 -7.53 12.28 -1.13
CA ARG A 166 -6.08 12.44 -1.00
C ARG A 166 -5.79 13.61 -0.07
N VAL A 167 -4.97 13.40 0.93
CA VAL A 167 -4.51 14.42 1.86
C VAL A 167 -3.00 14.50 1.79
N VAL A 168 -2.47 15.68 1.47
CA VAL A 168 -1.03 15.94 1.48
C VAL A 168 -0.57 16.10 2.94
N LEU A 169 0.54 15.46 3.29
CA LEU A 169 1.12 15.56 4.62
C LEU A 169 1.85 16.90 4.76
N THR A 170 1.52 17.66 5.81
CA THR A 170 2.04 19.01 6.07
C THR A 170 2.29 19.17 7.56
N GLY A 171 3.36 18.70 8.05
CA GLY A 171 3.70 18.83 9.46
C GLY A 171 4.48 20.10 9.81
#